data_e40b4bb900fd86c46e46c00602211903
#
_entry.id   e40b4bb900fd86c46e46c00602211903
#
_cell.length_a   1.000
_cell.length_b   1.000
_cell.length_c   1.000
_cell.angle_alpha   90.00
_cell.angle_beta   90.00
_cell.angle_gamma   90.00
#
_symmetry.space_group_name_H-M   'P 1'
#
loop_
_entity.id
_entity.type
_entity.pdbx_description
1 polymer ?
#
loop_
_entity_poly.entity_id
_entity_poly.type
_entity_poly.pdbx_seq_one_letter_code
_entity_poly.pdbx_strand_id
1 'polypeptide(L)'
;FSRLFSDPIGIDPYTSAASDVYQDLAGEGSYHGKGIYDVRAFSRALSGKFPEETLLSHDLIEGAHVRVALASDIELFDEFPQDYLSYAKRQHRWIRGDWQIVDWVLPHVPKSGGGKTQNPLRMFDRWKILDNLRRSLLPMASMALLLVAWLISARAGWIATLVVGAQLFFHSLVQPFTWAIKGQSIKVV
;
A
#
# COMPACT_ATOMS: atom_id res chain seq x y z
N PHE A 1 21.08 2.16 6.13
CA PHE A 1 19.93 2.35 5.25
C PHE A 1 18.63 2.07 5.98
N SER A 2 18.42 0.87 6.50
CA SER A 2 17.19 0.46 7.20
C SER A 2 16.80 1.41 8.34
N ARG A 3 17.75 1.87 9.17
CA ARG A 3 17.49 2.81 10.27
C ARG A 3 16.92 4.17 9.84
N LEU A 4 17.13 4.58 8.60
CA LEU A 4 16.66 5.86 8.06
C LEU A 4 15.39 5.74 7.23
N PHE A 5 15.14 4.57 6.64
CA PHE A 5 14.09 4.37 5.64
C PHE A 5 13.04 3.31 6.01
N SER A 6 13.29 2.50 7.06
CA SER A 6 12.24 1.67 7.63
C SER A 6 11.35 2.49 8.56
N ASP A 7 10.08 2.18 8.59
CA ASP A 7 9.23 2.59 9.70
C ASP A 7 9.82 2.03 11.02
N PRO A 8 9.51 2.64 12.19
CA PRO A 8 10.16 2.32 13.48
C PRO A 8 10.21 0.84 13.85
N ILE A 9 9.43 0.00 13.20
CA ILE A 9 9.31 -1.43 13.49
C ILE A 9 9.53 -2.28 12.23
N GLY A 10 9.93 -1.69 11.09
CA GLY A 10 10.02 -2.42 9.82
C GLY A 10 8.67 -2.91 9.28
N ILE A 11 7.57 -2.45 9.86
CA ILE A 11 6.22 -2.86 9.51
C ILE A 11 5.74 -2.00 8.32
N ASP A 12 5.13 -2.63 7.33
CA ASP A 12 4.42 -1.92 6.28
C ASP A 12 3.22 -1.17 6.92
N PRO A 13 3.00 0.12 6.64
CA PRO A 13 1.84 0.86 7.16
C PRO A 13 0.50 0.17 6.96
N TYR A 14 0.36 -0.65 5.92
CA TYR A 14 -0.83 -1.46 5.68
C TYR A 14 -1.06 -2.60 6.67
N THR A 15 -0.01 -3.08 7.32
CA THR A 15 -0.09 -4.20 8.27
C THR A 15 -0.35 -3.76 9.70
N SER A 16 -0.33 -2.46 9.99
CA SER A 16 -0.59 -1.93 11.33
C SER A 16 -1.92 -1.16 11.41
N ALA A 17 -1.87 0.14 11.57
CA ALA A 17 -3.04 0.97 11.83
C ALA A 17 -4.12 0.93 10.72
N ALA A 18 -3.73 0.83 9.44
CA ALA A 18 -4.68 0.83 8.35
C ALA A 18 -5.54 -0.45 8.32
N SER A 19 -4.95 -1.60 8.62
CA SER A 19 -5.69 -2.88 8.67
C SER A 19 -6.68 -2.93 9.82
N ASP A 20 -6.34 -2.40 11.00
CA ASP A 20 -7.27 -2.28 12.12
C ASP A 20 -8.45 -1.37 11.76
N VAL A 21 -8.18 -0.19 11.22
CA VAL A 21 -9.21 0.75 10.79
C VAL A 21 -10.12 0.15 9.71
N TYR A 22 -9.56 -0.60 8.77
CA TYR A 22 -10.36 -1.26 7.73
C TYR A 22 -11.26 -2.35 8.31
N GLN A 23 -10.77 -3.12 9.27
CA GLN A 23 -11.56 -4.14 9.93
C GLN A 23 -12.71 -3.53 10.73
N ASP A 24 -12.47 -2.45 11.47
CA ASP A 24 -13.46 -1.76 12.27
C ASP A 24 -14.55 -1.09 11.41
N LEU A 25 -14.15 -0.42 10.33
CA LEU A 25 -15.08 0.33 9.48
C LEU A 25 -15.77 -0.53 8.42
N ALA A 26 -15.08 -1.52 7.85
CA ALA A 26 -15.56 -2.30 6.72
C ALA A 26 -15.82 -3.77 7.04
N GLY A 27 -15.50 -4.22 8.26
CA GLY A 27 -15.66 -5.61 8.68
C GLY A 27 -14.68 -6.56 7.99
N GLU A 28 -13.54 -6.06 7.52
CA GLU A 28 -12.49 -6.88 6.90
C GLU A 28 -11.14 -6.19 6.93
N GLY A 29 -10.08 -7.00 7.08
CA GLY A 29 -8.69 -6.57 6.98
C GLY A 29 -8.19 -6.46 5.54
N SER A 30 -6.86 -6.38 5.40
CA SER A 30 -6.16 -6.42 4.11
C SER A 30 -5.24 -7.64 4.06
N TYR A 31 -5.21 -8.32 2.93
CA TYR A 31 -4.30 -9.44 2.70
C TYR A 31 -3.00 -8.95 2.06
N HIS A 32 -1.87 -9.39 2.59
CA HIS A 32 -0.53 -9.00 2.18
C HIS A 32 0.36 -10.20 1.80
N GLY A 33 -0.27 -11.29 1.35
CA GLY A 33 0.42 -12.52 0.97
C GLY A 33 0.85 -13.41 2.16
N LYS A 34 0.59 -12.99 3.40
CA LYS A 34 0.90 -13.76 4.61
C LYS A 34 -0.35 -13.90 5.47
N GLY A 35 -0.62 -15.11 5.93
CA GLY A 35 -1.81 -15.37 6.74
C GLY A 35 -2.09 -16.85 6.90
N ILE A 36 -3.12 -17.16 7.66
CA ILE A 36 -3.65 -18.53 7.84
C ILE A 36 -4.94 -18.64 7.05
N TYR A 37 -5.02 -19.59 6.15
CA TYR A 37 -6.21 -19.83 5.33
C TYR A 37 -6.37 -21.29 4.93
N ASP A 38 -7.61 -21.70 4.67
CA ASP A 38 -7.89 -22.99 4.07
C ASP A 38 -7.53 -22.97 2.58
N VAL A 39 -6.53 -23.76 2.20
CA VAL A 39 -5.99 -23.79 0.83
C VAL A 39 -7.06 -24.19 -0.19
N ARG A 40 -7.97 -25.10 0.17
CA ARG A 40 -9.02 -25.56 -0.75
C ARG A 40 -10.09 -24.50 -0.95
N ALA A 41 -10.48 -23.81 0.12
CA ALA A 41 -11.42 -22.70 0.06
C ALA A 41 -10.86 -21.55 -0.74
N PHE A 42 -9.61 -21.18 -0.48
CA PHE A 42 -8.87 -20.13 -1.18
C PHE A 42 -8.77 -20.42 -2.69
N SER A 43 -8.26 -21.59 -3.06
CA SER A 43 -8.14 -22.01 -4.46
C SER A 43 -9.49 -22.02 -5.18
N ARG A 44 -10.56 -22.51 -4.51
CA ARG A 44 -11.91 -22.52 -5.08
C ARG A 44 -12.48 -21.13 -5.30
N ALA A 45 -12.24 -20.22 -4.35
CA ALA A 45 -12.74 -18.84 -4.44
C ALA A 45 -12.06 -18.05 -5.58
N LEU A 46 -10.79 -18.35 -5.89
CA LEU A 46 -10.00 -17.62 -6.89
C LEU A 46 -10.01 -18.29 -8.27
N SER A 47 -10.44 -19.55 -8.36
CA SER A 47 -10.43 -20.28 -9.63
C SER A 47 -11.18 -19.53 -10.74
N GLY A 48 -10.51 -19.30 -11.86
CA GLY A 48 -11.08 -18.62 -13.04
C GLY A 48 -11.34 -17.13 -12.86
N LYS A 49 -10.91 -16.51 -11.76
CA LYS A 49 -11.14 -15.07 -11.50
C LYS A 49 -10.15 -14.16 -12.23
N PHE A 50 -8.95 -14.62 -12.43
CA PHE A 50 -7.86 -13.81 -13.00
C PHE A 50 -7.38 -14.36 -14.34
N PRO A 51 -6.96 -13.48 -15.26
CA PRO A 51 -6.25 -13.92 -16.46
C PRO A 51 -4.94 -14.60 -16.06
N GLU A 52 -4.60 -15.69 -16.76
CA GLU A 52 -3.37 -16.41 -16.52
C GLU A 52 -2.13 -15.57 -16.89
N GLU A 53 -1.06 -15.70 -16.14
CA GLU A 53 0.27 -15.09 -16.37
C GLU A 53 0.31 -13.55 -16.49
N THR A 54 -0.76 -12.85 -16.11
CA THR A 54 -0.81 -11.37 -16.26
C THR A 54 -0.51 -10.60 -14.99
N LEU A 55 -0.66 -11.21 -13.82
CA LEU A 55 -0.51 -10.55 -12.53
C LEU A 55 0.74 -11.06 -11.81
N LEU A 56 1.60 -10.13 -11.37
CA LEU A 56 2.80 -10.43 -10.60
C LEU A 56 2.57 -10.45 -9.08
N SER A 57 1.73 -9.55 -8.60
CA SER A 57 1.39 -9.41 -7.19
C SER A 57 -0.09 -9.08 -7.13
N HIS A 58 -0.85 -9.95 -6.50
CA HIS A 58 -2.30 -9.87 -6.48
C HIS A 58 -2.89 -10.07 -5.08
N ASP A 59 -2.05 -10.01 -4.04
CA ASP A 59 -2.46 -10.21 -2.66
C ASP A 59 -3.72 -9.39 -2.31
N LEU A 60 -3.72 -8.10 -2.67
CA LEU A 60 -4.83 -7.19 -2.39
C LEU A 60 -6.14 -7.64 -3.05
N ILE A 61 -6.07 -8.04 -4.33
CA ILE A 61 -7.26 -8.45 -5.08
C ILE A 61 -7.72 -9.86 -4.70
N GLU A 62 -6.81 -10.74 -4.34
CA GLU A 62 -7.13 -12.05 -3.76
C GLU A 62 -7.90 -11.87 -2.44
N GLY A 63 -7.35 -11.03 -1.54
CA GLY A 63 -8.00 -10.69 -0.27
C GLY A 63 -9.42 -10.15 -0.46
N ALA A 64 -9.63 -9.30 -1.47
CA ALA A 64 -10.95 -8.77 -1.80
C ALA A 64 -11.96 -9.84 -2.26
N HIS A 65 -11.49 -10.97 -2.81
CA HIS A 65 -12.38 -12.09 -3.22
C HIS A 65 -12.66 -13.10 -2.11
N VAL A 66 -11.70 -13.28 -1.18
CA VAL A 66 -11.80 -14.33 -0.15
C VAL A 66 -12.28 -13.82 1.21
N ARG A 67 -12.31 -12.52 1.42
CA ARG A 67 -12.52 -11.83 2.70
C ARG A 67 -11.44 -12.18 3.74
N VAL A 68 -10.89 -11.17 4.34
CA VAL A 68 -9.75 -11.29 5.26
C VAL A 68 -10.11 -10.66 6.61
N ALA A 69 -9.73 -11.33 7.68
CA ALA A 69 -9.78 -10.76 9.03
C ALA A 69 -8.35 -10.59 9.55
N LEU A 70 -8.13 -9.52 10.29
CA LEU A 70 -6.88 -9.27 10.99
C LEU A 70 -6.92 -10.00 12.35
N ALA A 71 -5.87 -10.79 12.64
CA ALA A 71 -5.62 -11.34 13.96
C ALA A 71 -4.65 -10.39 14.68
N SER A 72 -5.18 -9.42 15.42
CA SER A 72 -4.41 -8.35 16.06
C SER A 72 -3.54 -8.81 17.25
N ASP A 73 -3.78 -10.03 17.74
CA ASP A 73 -3.02 -10.69 18.82
C ASP A 73 -1.85 -11.53 18.29
N ILE A 74 -1.67 -11.64 16.97
CA ILE A 74 -0.59 -12.42 16.34
C ILE A 74 0.32 -11.48 15.58
N GLU A 75 1.55 -11.34 16.04
CA GLU A 75 2.59 -10.55 15.38
C GLU A 75 3.55 -11.45 14.60
N LEU A 76 3.75 -11.14 13.32
CA LEU A 76 4.75 -11.79 12.47
C LEU A 76 5.85 -10.80 12.14
N PHE A 77 7.09 -11.20 12.38
CA PHE A 77 8.26 -10.37 12.08
C PHE A 77 8.86 -10.77 10.74
N ASP A 78 9.18 -9.77 9.91
CA ASP A 78 9.83 -9.96 8.63
C ASP A 78 11.03 -9.01 8.51
N GLU A 79 12.03 -9.38 7.72
CA GLU A 79 13.21 -8.57 7.53
C GLU A 79 12.97 -7.41 6.56
N PHE A 80 13.46 -6.23 6.94
CA PHE A 80 13.51 -5.08 6.04
C PHE A 80 14.77 -5.16 5.16
N PRO A 81 14.71 -4.78 3.85
CA PRO A 81 15.89 -4.77 2.99
C PRO A 81 17.03 -3.96 3.59
N GLN A 82 18.20 -4.55 3.65
CA GLN A 82 19.37 -3.92 4.28
C GLN A 82 20.09 -2.93 3.37
N ASP A 83 19.85 -3.00 2.07
CA ASP A 83 20.45 -2.12 1.07
C ASP A 83 19.41 -1.47 0.14
N TYR A 84 19.80 -0.35 -0.47
CA TYR A 84 18.92 0.42 -1.35
C TYR A 84 18.49 -0.35 -2.60
N LEU A 85 19.36 -1.15 -3.20
CA LEU A 85 19.03 -1.85 -4.45
C LEU A 85 17.96 -2.92 -4.21
N SER A 86 18.08 -3.66 -3.13
CA SER A 86 17.06 -4.65 -2.70
C SER A 86 15.73 -3.97 -2.39
N TYR A 87 15.78 -2.83 -1.69
CA TYR A 87 14.60 -2.01 -1.43
C TYR A 87 13.96 -1.51 -2.73
N ALA A 88 14.74 -0.93 -3.64
CA ALA A 88 14.26 -0.39 -4.90
C ALA A 88 13.64 -1.48 -5.80
N LYS A 89 14.26 -2.66 -5.87
CA LYS A 89 13.70 -3.81 -6.59
C LYS A 89 12.36 -4.27 -6.00
N ARG A 90 12.24 -4.28 -4.67
CA ARG A 90 10.99 -4.62 -3.98
C ARG A 90 9.91 -3.58 -4.29
N GLN A 91 10.21 -2.29 -4.18
CA GLN A 91 9.30 -1.20 -4.51
C GLN A 91 8.85 -1.23 -5.97
N HIS A 92 9.79 -1.45 -6.90
CA HIS A 92 9.47 -1.58 -8.32
C HIS A 92 8.48 -2.73 -8.59
N ARG A 93 8.68 -3.89 -7.96
CA ARG A 93 7.78 -5.03 -8.09
C ARG A 93 6.38 -4.71 -7.55
N TRP A 94 6.28 -4.05 -6.40
CA TRP A 94 5.01 -3.67 -5.80
C TRP A 94 4.26 -2.64 -6.65
N ILE A 95 4.93 -1.57 -7.07
CA ILE A 95 4.34 -0.55 -7.94
C ILE A 95 3.86 -1.19 -9.26
N ARG A 96 4.66 -2.07 -9.85
CA ARG A 96 4.24 -2.79 -11.05
C ARG A 96 2.99 -3.64 -10.81
N GLY A 97 2.91 -4.33 -9.68
CA GLY A 97 1.71 -5.08 -9.26
C GLY A 97 0.49 -4.18 -9.10
N ASP A 98 0.64 -3.04 -8.43
CA ASP A 98 -0.44 -2.06 -8.26
C ASP A 98 -1.02 -1.60 -9.61
N TRP A 99 -0.17 -1.31 -10.59
CA TRP A 99 -0.62 -0.92 -11.93
C TRP A 99 -1.25 -2.07 -12.73
N GLN A 100 -0.82 -3.30 -12.51
CA GLN A 100 -1.43 -4.45 -13.19
C GLN A 100 -2.87 -4.72 -12.76
N ILE A 101 -3.24 -4.33 -11.54
CA ILE A 101 -4.60 -4.51 -11.04
C ILE A 101 -5.50 -3.27 -11.21
N VAL A 102 -5.02 -2.22 -11.88
CA VAL A 102 -5.79 -0.97 -12.04
C VAL A 102 -7.13 -1.18 -12.76
N ASP A 103 -7.23 -2.13 -13.67
CA ASP A 103 -8.47 -2.44 -14.36
C ASP A 103 -9.60 -2.87 -13.40
N TRP A 104 -9.27 -3.40 -12.22
CA TRP A 104 -10.26 -3.78 -11.20
C TRP A 104 -10.89 -2.58 -10.47
N VAL A 105 -10.46 -1.37 -10.75
CA VAL A 105 -11.18 -0.14 -10.36
C VAL A 105 -12.41 0.08 -11.24
N LEU A 106 -12.39 -0.39 -12.49
CA LEU A 106 -13.43 -0.17 -13.49
C LEU A 106 -14.66 -1.05 -13.27
N PRO A 107 -15.84 -0.70 -13.88
CA PRO A 107 -17.05 -1.50 -13.78
C PRO A 107 -16.94 -2.90 -14.41
N HIS A 108 -16.05 -3.07 -15.39
CA HIS A 108 -15.82 -4.33 -16.09
C HIS A 108 -14.34 -4.71 -16.01
N VAL A 109 -14.08 -5.95 -15.60
CA VAL A 109 -12.73 -6.48 -15.33
C VAL A 109 -12.38 -7.62 -16.25
N PRO A 110 -11.08 -7.83 -16.53
CA PRO A 110 -10.61 -8.98 -17.28
C PRO A 110 -10.97 -10.29 -16.57
N LYS A 111 -11.28 -11.33 -17.34
CA LYS A 111 -11.53 -12.68 -16.81
C LYS A 111 -10.58 -13.71 -17.41
N SER A 112 -10.44 -14.84 -16.75
CA SER A 112 -9.77 -16.02 -17.29
C SER A 112 -10.41 -16.44 -18.62
N GLY A 113 -9.59 -16.83 -19.60
CA GLY A 113 -10.05 -17.19 -20.94
C GLY A 113 -10.39 -16.02 -21.86
N GLY A 114 -10.11 -14.78 -21.44
CA GLY A 114 -10.28 -13.56 -22.24
C GLY A 114 -11.65 -12.89 -22.10
N GLY A 115 -11.73 -11.66 -22.62
CA GLY A 115 -12.93 -10.82 -22.50
C GLY A 115 -13.04 -10.11 -21.14
N LYS A 116 -14.19 -9.47 -20.91
CA LYS A 116 -14.49 -8.73 -19.66
C LYS A 116 -15.77 -9.25 -19.02
N THR A 117 -15.85 -9.12 -17.70
CA THR A 117 -17.04 -9.43 -16.90
C THR A 117 -17.35 -8.28 -15.97
N GLN A 118 -18.57 -8.24 -15.42
CA GLN A 118 -18.91 -7.25 -14.40
C GLN A 118 -17.98 -7.40 -13.20
N ASN A 119 -17.49 -6.29 -12.68
CA ASN A 119 -16.57 -6.27 -11.55
C ASN A 119 -17.30 -6.73 -10.27
N PRO A 120 -16.88 -7.83 -9.64
CA PRO A 120 -17.50 -8.33 -8.43
C PRO A 120 -17.04 -7.59 -7.16
N LEU A 121 -15.99 -6.75 -7.26
CA LEU A 121 -15.41 -6.07 -6.12
C LEU A 121 -16.31 -4.96 -5.60
N ARG A 122 -16.40 -4.85 -4.28
CA ARG A 122 -17.11 -3.77 -3.60
C ARG A 122 -16.37 -2.43 -3.82
N MET A 123 -17.07 -1.33 -3.65
CA MET A 123 -16.50 0.01 -3.79
C MET A 123 -15.28 0.22 -2.87
N PHE A 124 -15.32 -0.32 -1.67
CA PHE A 124 -14.22 -0.24 -0.72
C PHE A 124 -12.95 -0.97 -1.20
N ASP A 125 -13.09 -2.15 -1.80
CA ASP A 125 -11.95 -2.89 -2.35
C ASP A 125 -11.34 -2.17 -3.56
N ARG A 126 -12.19 -1.58 -4.40
CA ARG A 126 -11.76 -0.74 -5.53
C ARG A 126 -11.03 0.52 -5.04
N TRP A 127 -11.48 1.11 -3.94
CA TRP A 127 -10.79 2.23 -3.30
C TRP A 127 -9.41 1.82 -2.76
N LYS A 128 -9.26 0.65 -2.16
CA LYS A 128 -7.95 0.14 -1.73
C LYS A 128 -6.96 0.03 -2.90
N ILE A 129 -7.42 -0.38 -4.08
CA ILE A 129 -6.57 -0.42 -5.29
C ILE A 129 -6.11 1.00 -5.66
N LEU A 130 -7.02 1.97 -5.65
CA LEU A 130 -6.66 3.38 -5.92
C LEU A 130 -5.70 3.94 -4.86
N ASP A 131 -5.90 3.61 -3.58
CA ASP A 131 -5.00 4.05 -2.52
C ASP A 131 -3.58 3.48 -2.68
N ASN A 132 -3.45 2.23 -3.14
CA ASN A 132 -2.14 1.66 -3.45
C ASN A 132 -1.42 2.41 -4.60
N LEU A 133 -2.15 2.86 -5.62
CA LEU A 133 -1.56 3.67 -6.70
C LEU A 133 -0.97 4.98 -6.21
N ARG A 134 -1.47 5.53 -5.10
CA ARG A 134 -0.91 6.73 -4.45
C ARG A 134 0.59 6.61 -4.20
N ARG A 135 1.09 5.40 -3.90
CA ARG A 135 2.51 5.10 -3.69
C ARG A 135 3.40 5.56 -4.87
N SER A 136 2.95 5.37 -6.10
CA SER A 136 3.67 5.78 -7.30
C SER A 136 3.25 7.16 -7.81
N LEU A 137 1.98 7.53 -7.65
CA LEU A 137 1.46 8.80 -8.16
C LEU A 137 1.91 10.01 -7.34
N LEU A 138 2.05 9.87 -6.03
CA LEU A 138 2.38 10.98 -5.14
C LEU A 138 3.77 11.59 -5.41
N PRO A 139 4.85 10.80 -5.57
CA PRO A 139 6.15 11.37 -5.96
C PRO A 139 6.11 12.08 -7.31
N MET A 140 5.43 11.52 -8.30
CA MET A 140 5.29 12.14 -9.63
C MET A 140 4.49 13.44 -9.58
N ALA A 141 3.38 13.45 -8.83
CA ALA A 141 2.57 14.64 -8.62
C ALA A 141 3.33 15.74 -7.87
N SER A 142 4.13 15.37 -6.87
CA SER A 142 4.99 16.31 -6.14
C SER A 142 6.05 16.93 -7.04
N MET A 143 6.70 16.15 -7.90
CA MET A 143 7.63 16.66 -8.92
C MET A 143 6.94 17.61 -9.90
N ALA A 144 5.78 17.23 -10.42
CA ALA A 144 5.01 18.07 -11.33
C ALA A 144 4.58 19.39 -10.65
N LEU A 145 4.12 19.32 -9.39
CA LEU A 145 3.77 20.51 -8.61
C LEU A 145 4.96 21.46 -8.47
N LEU A 146 6.14 20.95 -8.11
CA LEU A 146 7.34 21.78 -7.99
C LEU A 146 7.67 22.44 -9.32
N LEU A 147 7.75 21.69 -10.41
CA LEU A 147 8.08 22.23 -11.73
C LEU A 147 7.09 23.31 -12.16
N VAL A 148 5.79 23.04 -12.09
CA VAL A 148 4.75 24.01 -12.50
C VAL A 148 4.76 25.24 -11.61
N ALA A 149 4.88 25.10 -10.30
CA ALA A 149 4.88 26.23 -9.37
C ALA A 149 6.08 27.17 -9.59
N TRP A 150 7.27 26.62 -9.82
CA TRP A 150 8.46 27.42 -10.12
C TRP A 150 8.37 28.12 -11.50
N LEU A 151 7.69 27.53 -12.49
CA LEU A 151 7.43 28.16 -13.77
C LEU A 151 6.42 29.32 -13.67
N ILE A 152 5.46 29.26 -12.74
CA ILE A 152 4.46 30.31 -12.55
C ILE A 152 5.08 31.54 -11.86
N SER A 153 5.73 31.35 -10.71
CA SER A 153 6.40 32.44 -9.98
C SER A 153 7.27 31.91 -8.84
N ALA A 154 8.27 32.68 -8.43
CA ALA A 154 9.11 32.35 -7.28
C ALA A 154 8.30 32.16 -5.99
N ARG A 155 7.24 32.95 -5.77
CA ARG A 155 6.36 32.81 -4.61
C ARG A 155 5.63 31.46 -4.61
N ALA A 156 5.05 31.07 -5.72
CA ALA A 156 4.39 29.76 -5.88
C ALA A 156 5.41 28.61 -5.72
N GLY A 157 6.59 28.75 -6.31
CA GLY A 157 7.69 27.79 -6.18
C GLY A 157 8.11 27.55 -4.73
N TRP A 158 8.29 28.60 -3.93
CA TRP A 158 8.62 28.48 -2.51
C TRP A 158 7.50 27.82 -1.70
N ILE A 159 6.23 28.17 -1.95
CA ILE A 159 5.08 27.54 -1.28
C ILE A 159 5.06 26.05 -1.61
N ALA A 160 5.18 25.68 -2.88
CA ALA A 160 5.20 24.27 -3.29
C ALA A 160 6.40 23.51 -2.67
N THR A 161 7.57 24.15 -2.60
CA THR A 161 8.75 23.55 -1.96
C THR A 161 8.52 23.28 -0.48
N LEU A 162 7.91 24.22 0.24
CA LEU A 162 7.56 24.02 1.65
C LEU A 162 6.52 22.90 1.84
N VAL A 163 5.50 22.83 0.98
CA VAL A 163 4.46 21.79 1.04
C VAL A 163 5.08 20.41 0.78
N VAL A 164 5.86 20.26 -0.30
CA VAL A 164 6.52 18.98 -0.63
C VAL A 164 7.56 18.61 0.42
N GLY A 165 8.31 19.58 0.93
CA GLY A 165 9.25 19.38 2.03
C GLY A 165 8.54 18.91 3.31
N ALA A 166 7.45 19.56 3.69
CA ALA A 166 6.63 19.15 4.83
C ALA A 166 6.10 17.72 4.65
N GLN A 167 5.61 17.38 3.45
CA GLN A 167 5.15 16.03 3.13
C GLN A 167 6.27 14.97 3.28
N LEU A 168 7.46 15.23 2.76
CA LEU A 168 8.58 14.29 2.81
C LEU A 168 9.10 14.07 4.24
N PHE A 169 9.14 15.15 5.04
CA PHE A 169 9.66 15.10 6.41
C PHE A 169 8.57 14.93 7.46
N PHE A 170 7.30 14.87 7.08
CA PHE A 170 6.17 14.82 8.02
C PHE A 170 6.32 13.69 9.04
N HIS A 171 6.64 12.50 8.58
CA HIS A 171 6.81 11.34 9.44
C HIS A 171 7.96 11.55 10.45
N SER A 172 9.11 12.00 9.98
CA SER A 172 10.28 12.28 10.81
C SER A 172 10.05 13.42 11.81
N LEU A 173 9.18 14.37 11.47
CA LEU A 173 8.84 15.49 12.34
C LEU A 173 7.81 15.12 13.41
N VAL A 174 6.82 14.30 13.05
CA VAL A 174 5.71 13.93 13.95
C VAL A 174 6.09 12.80 14.90
N GLN A 175 6.95 11.89 14.47
CA GLN A 175 7.35 10.71 15.24
C GLN A 175 7.89 11.03 16.66
N PRO A 176 8.81 11.99 16.86
CA PRO A 176 9.27 12.34 18.20
C PRO A 176 8.15 12.82 19.12
N PHE A 177 7.17 13.55 18.57
CA PHE A 177 6.01 14.04 19.34
C PHE A 177 5.09 12.88 19.74
N THR A 178 4.84 11.94 18.86
CA THR A 178 4.02 10.76 19.17
C THR A 178 4.67 9.88 20.24
N TRP A 179 5.98 9.75 20.23
CA TRP A 179 6.72 9.03 21.28
C TRP A 179 6.66 9.76 22.62
N ALA A 180 6.83 11.08 22.62
CA ALA A 180 6.73 11.88 23.84
C ALA A 180 5.34 11.77 24.48
N ILE A 181 4.27 11.77 23.67
CA ILE A 181 2.90 11.64 24.14
C ILE A 181 2.59 10.24 24.66
N LYS A 182 3.09 9.19 23.97
CA LYS A 182 2.82 7.79 24.35
C LYS A 182 3.66 7.28 25.53
N GLY A 183 4.60 8.09 26.05
CA GLY A 183 5.44 7.71 27.19
C GLY A 183 6.33 6.47 26.95
N GLN A 184 6.50 6.08 25.69
CA GLN A 184 7.34 4.92 25.35
C GLN A 184 8.80 5.33 25.38
N SER A 185 9.54 4.74 26.34
CA SER A 185 11.00 4.83 26.41
C SER A 185 11.60 4.29 25.10
N ILE A 186 12.51 5.04 24.53
CA ILE A 186 13.29 4.60 23.35
C ILE A 186 14.12 3.40 23.80
N LYS A 187 13.65 2.19 23.55
CA LYS A 187 14.53 1.01 23.58
C LYS A 187 15.34 1.03 22.30
N VAL A 188 16.55 1.57 22.39
CA VAL A 188 17.57 1.40 21.36
C VAL A 188 17.99 -0.06 21.42
N VAL A 189 17.63 -0.84 20.41
CA VAL A 189 18.15 -2.18 20.16
C VAL A 189 19.33 -2.07 19.21
#